data_6d2c8fc0eada1c29566388e4be0f447d
#
_entry.id   6d2c8fc0eada1c29566388e4be0f447d
#
_cell.length_a   1.000
_cell.length_b   1.000
_cell.length_c   1.000
_cell.angle_alpha   90.00
_cell.angle_beta   90.00
_cell.angle_gamma   90.00
#
_symmetry.space_group_name_H-M   'P 1'
#
loop_
_entity.id
_entity.type
_entity.pdbx_description
1 polymer ?
#
loop_
_entity_poly.entity_id
_entity_poly.type
_entity_poly.pdbx_seq_one_letter_code
_entity_poly.pdbx_strand_id
1 'polypeptide(L)'
;LHKLFTARVIENRPVNHKNYLLTAQPLAATAAPLPGQFYMIETARSLDPLLKRPFSYFRRTPDTLQFLYALKGKGTALMSTLATGQEIRVIGPLGTGYPPPPKGTAPLLVAGGLGIASLFSFAETLSKKLCLLYGARCRSDFLMLDEVDKLGCEVVTCTDDFSFGKGGKVTDVVSDFLSSSPKKRYTLYACGPLPMLAAVSDTARRHKIRGFVSLEENMACGFGACLGCAVRTVRGYKRVCKEGPVFPIEEIVW
;
A
#
# COMPACT_ATOMS: atom_id res chain seq x y z
N LEU A 1 -19.12 -9.73 1.56
CA LEU A 1 -18.70 -11.13 1.34
C LEU A 1 -17.48 -11.11 0.43
N HIS A 2 -16.34 -11.66 0.92
CA HIS A 2 -15.15 -11.89 0.12
C HIS A 2 -15.49 -12.92 -0.96
N LYS A 3 -15.20 -12.60 -2.22
CA LYS A 3 -15.52 -13.50 -3.33
C LYS A 3 -14.23 -13.96 -4.02
N LEU A 4 -14.21 -15.22 -4.39
CA LEU A 4 -13.32 -15.73 -5.43
C LEU A 4 -13.96 -15.38 -6.77
N PHE A 5 -13.24 -14.72 -7.64
CA PHE A 5 -13.68 -14.37 -8.99
C PHE A 5 -12.55 -14.52 -10.00
N THR A 6 -12.90 -14.57 -11.26
CA THR A 6 -11.96 -14.54 -12.38
C THR A 6 -11.85 -13.10 -12.90
N ALA A 7 -10.65 -12.68 -13.19
CA ALA A 7 -10.36 -11.42 -13.86
C ALA A 7 -9.53 -11.67 -15.11
N ARG A 8 -9.76 -10.88 -16.16
CA ARG A 8 -8.98 -10.90 -17.40
C ARG A 8 -7.89 -9.85 -17.33
N VAL A 9 -6.67 -10.24 -17.66
CA VAL A 9 -5.54 -9.32 -17.80
C VAL A 9 -5.80 -8.40 -18.99
N ILE A 10 -5.84 -7.11 -18.75
CA ILE A 10 -5.96 -6.07 -19.79
C ILE A 10 -4.58 -5.57 -20.17
N GLU A 11 -3.72 -5.36 -19.18
CA GLU A 11 -2.35 -4.91 -19.36
C GLU A 11 -1.49 -5.41 -18.20
N ASN A 12 -0.25 -5.75 -18.50
CA ASN A 12 0.76 -6.07 -17.48
C ASN A 12 2.10 -5.52 -17.96
N ARG A 13 2.44 -4.32 -17.52
CA ARG A 13 3.61 -3.60 -18.06
C ARG A 13 4.65 -3.30 -16.97
N PRO A 14 5.93 -3.26 -17.32
CA PRO A 14 6.96 -2.75 -16.43
C PRO A 14 6.73 -1.25 -16.16
N VAL A 15 6.95 -0.85 -14.91
CA VAL A 15 7.01 0.57 -14.47
C VAL A 15 8.47 1.00 -14.37
N ASN A 16 9.32 0.11 -13.86
CA ASN A 16 10.77 0.23 -13.89
C ASN A 16 11.40 -1.18 -13.96
N HIS A 17 12.72 -1.29 -13.77
CA HIS A 17 13.46 -2.55 -13.91
C HIS A 17 12.99 -3.70 -13.00
N LYS A 18 12.24 -3.44 -11.94
CA LYS A 18 11.79 -4.46 -10.97
C LYS A 18 10.33 -4.36 -10.55
N ASN A 19 9.60 -3.34 -11.01
CA ASN A 19 8.21 -3.13 -10.65
C ASN A 19 7.31 -3.13 -11.88
N TYR A 20 6.11 -3.65 -11.72
CA TYR A 20 5.10 -3.82 -12.76
C TYR A 20 3.76 -3.24 -12.32
N LEU A 21 2.96 -2.82 -13.30
CA LEU A 21 1.56 -2.48 -13.12
C LEU A 21 0.70 -3.49 -13.88
N LEU A 22 -0.08 -4.26 -13.12
CA LEU A 22 -1.09 -5.16 -13.66
C LEU A 22 -2.44 -4.46 -13.65
N THR A 23 -3.10 -4.38 -14.79
CA THR A 23 -4.49 -3.96 -14.95
C THR A 23 -5.34 -5.19 -15.29
N ALA A 24 -6.33 -5.50 -14.45
CA ALA A 24 -7.20 -6.66 -14.62
C ALA A 24 -8.67 -6.27 -14.54
N GLN A 25 -9.49 -6.83 -15.43
CA GLN A 25 -10.93 -6.63 -15.49
C GLN A 25 -11.64 -7.83 -14.83
N PRO A 26 -12.38 -7.64 -13.73
CA PRO A 26 -13.25 -8.67 -13.19
C PRO A 26 -14.30 -9.11 -14.22
N LEU A 27 -14.48 -10.42 -14.39
CA LEU A 27 -15.49 -10.97 -15.32
C LEU A 27 -16.90 -11.05 -14.71
N ALA A 28 -17.04 -10.71 -13.43
CA ALA A 28 -18.31 -10.62 -12.72
C ALA A 28 -18.29 -9.42 -11.78
N ALA A 29 -19.47 -8.97 -11.38
CA ALA A 29 -19.60 -7.87 -10.42
C ALA A 29 -18.91 -8.21 -9.09
N THR A 30 -18.03 -7.33 -8.64
CA THR A 30 -17.30 -7.42 -7.38
C THR A 30 -17.63 -6.24 -6.46
N ALA A 31 -17.47 -6.44 -5.15
CA ALA A 31 -17.58 -5.33 -4.21
C ALA A 31 -16.52 -4.26 -4.50
N ALA A 32 -16.89 -3.00 -4.29
CA ALA A 32 -15.92 -1.92 -4.34
C ALA A 32 -14.93 -2.06 -3.17
N PRO A 33 -13.60 -2.05 -3.41
CA PRO A 33 -12.64 -2.06 -2.35
C PRO A 33 -12.64 -0.73 -1.60
N LEU A 34 -12.40 -0.80 -0.28
CA LEU A 34 -12.02 0.37 0.49
C LEU A 34 -10.51 0.62 0.32
N PRO A 35 -10.05 1.88 0.25
CA PRO A 35 -8.63 2.20 0.22
C PRO A 35 -7.85 1.52 1.36
N GLY A 36 -6.72 0.90 1.04
CA GLY A 36 -5.94 0.11 2.00
C GLY A 36 -6.25 -1.39 2.03
N GLN A 37 -7.37 -1.84 1.47
CA GLN A 37 -7.64 -3.27 1.27
C GLN A 37 -6.72 -3.88 0.22
N PHE A 38 -6.66 -5.19 0.17
CA PHE A 38 -5.81 -5.95 -0.74
C PHE A 38 -6.59 -7.12 -1.40
N TYR A 39 -5.92 -7.78 -2.33
CA TYR A 39 -6.42 -8.96 -3.01
C TYR A 39 -5.38 -10.08 -3.01
N MET A 40 -5.82 -11.32 -2.94
CA MET A 40 -4.99 -12.51 -3.15
C MET A 40 -5.08 -12.91 -4.62
N ILE A 41 -3.98 -12.83 -5.36
CA ILE A 41 -3.92 -13.12 -6.80
C ILE A 41 -3.19 -14.45 -7.03
N GLU A 42 -3.79 -15.30 -7.86
CA GLU A 42 -3.14 -16.51 -8.37
C GLU A 42 -2.10 -16.13 -9.42
N THR A 43 -0.85 -16.49 -9.17
CA THR A 43 0.28 -16.08 -10.03
C THR A 43 0.61 -17.10 -11.11
N ALA A 44 0.08 -18.31 -11.01
CA ALA A 44 0.19 -19.36 -12.01
C ALA A 44 -0.91 -20.41 -11.80
N ARG A 45 -1.37 -21.04 -12.89
CA ARG A 45 -2.29 -22.19 -12.86
C ARG A 45 -1.52 -23.52 -12.65
N SER A 46 -0.74 -23.59 -11.57
CA SER A 46 0.07 -24.75 -11.24
C SER A 46 0.15 -24.97 -9.74
N LEU A 47 0.66 -26.12 -9.32
CA LEU A 47 0.90 -26.41 -7.90
C LEU A 47 2.18 -25.73 -7.38
N ASP A 48 3.00 -25.13 -8.25
CA ASP A 48 4.22 -24.45 -7.89
C ASP A 48 4.36 -23.12 -8.65
N PRO A 49 4.10 -21.99 -8.01
CA PRO A 49 3.77 -21.80 -6.59
C PRO A 49 2.28 -22.06 -6.29
N LEU A 50 2.01 -22.82 -5.24
CA LEU A 50 0.65 -23.20 -4.83
C LEU A 50 -0.16 -22.00 -4.32
N LEU A 51 0.45 -21.17 -3.48
CA LEU A 51 -0.26 -20.13 -2.78
C LEU A 51 -0.43 -18.88 -3.65
N LYS A 52 -1.59 -18.22 -3.53
CA LYS A 52 -1.81 -16.87 -4.04
C LYS A 52 -0.92 -15.86 -3.32
N ARG A 53 -0.73 -14.71 -3.92
CA ARG A 53 0.06 -13.61 -3.33
C ARG A 53 -0.83 -12.41 -3.02
N PRO A 54 -0.60 -11.75 -1.87
CA PRO A 54 -1.33 -10.53 -1.50
C PRO A 54 -0.77 -9.33 -2.26
N PHE A 55 -1.67 -8.52 -2.80
CA PHE A 55 -1.35 -7.24 -3.42
C PHE A 55 -2.37 -6.18 -3.00
N SER A 56 -1.89 -5.06 -2.48
CA SER A 56 -2.71 -3.87 -2.33
C SER A 56 -3.19 -3.42 -3.71
N TYR A 57 -4.45 -3.02 -3.86
CA TYR A 57 -4.85 -2.41 -5.10
C TYR A 57 -4.34 -0.97 -5.16
N PHE A 58 -3.82 -0.60 -6.33
CA PHE A 58 -3.29 0.73 -6.59
C PHE A 58 -4.42 1.71 -6.94
N ARG A 59 -5.29 1.31 -7.88
CA ARG A 59 -6.43 2.09 -8.35
C ARG A 59 -7.58 1.16 -8.78
N ARG A 60 -8.79 1.66 -8.65
CA ARG A 60 -9.98 1.07 -9.27
C ARG A 60 -10.61 2.05 -10.24
N THR A 61 -10.91 1.59 -11.45
CA THR A 61 -11.84 2.24 -12.38
C THR A 61 -13.20 1.54 -12.32
N PRO A 62 -14.25 2.01 -13.03
CA PRO A 62 -15.52 1.29 -13.10
C PRO A 62 -15.37 -0.19 -13.49
N ASP A 63 -14.46 -0.50 -14.41
CA ASP A 63 -14.32 -1.81 -15.02
C ASP A 63 -13.05 -2.56 -14.66
N THR A 64 -12.05 -1.91 -14.04
CA THR A 64 -10.75 -2.53 -13.79
C THR A 64 -10.22 -2.32 -12.38
N LEU A 65 -9.32 -3.23 -11.99
CA LEU A 65 -8.47 -3.15 -10.81
C LEU A 65 -7.02 -3.07 -11.26
N GLN A 66 -6.25 -2.18 -10.66
CA GLN A 66 -4.81 -2.03 -10.91
C GLN A 66 -4.01 -2.44 -9.68
N PHE A 67 -2.93 -3.19 -9.93
CA PHE A 67 -2.02 -3.69 -8.90
C PHE A 67 -0.59 -3.32 -9.26
N LEU A 68 0.03 -2.51 -8.42
CA LEU A 68 1.44 -2.18 -8.53
C LEU A 68 2.24 -3.18 -7.69
N TYR A 69 3.22 -3.88 -8.28
CA TYR A 69 3.93 -4.94 -7.60
C TYR A 69 5.41 -5.01 -7.99
N ALA A 70 6.22 -5.59 -7.10
CA ALA A 70 7.64 -5.81 -7.33
C ALA A 70 7.96 -7.27 -7.65
N LEU A 71 8.98 -7.49 -8.48
CA LEU A 71 9.59 -8.80 -8.67
C LEU A 71 10.39 -9.18 -7.41
N LYS A 72 9.85 -10.10 -6.60
CA LYS A 72 10.50 -10.55 -5.36
C LYS A 72 10.86 -12.05 -5.37
N GLY A 73 10.24 -12.83 -6.25
CA GLY A 73 10.46 -14.27 -6.28
C GLY A 73 9.61 -14.96 -7.32
N LYS A 74 9.58 -16.31 -7.32
CA LYS A 74 8.97 -17.14 -8.35
C LYS A 74 7.53 -16.71 -8.73
N GLY A 75 6.67 -16.46 -7.74
CA GLY A 75 5.28 -16.08 -8.02
C GLY A 75 5.16 -14.76 -8.78
N THR A 76 5.89 -13.72 -8.36
CA THR A 76 5.87 -12.42 -9.05
C THR A 76 6.61 -12.45 -10.38
N ALA A 77 7.62 -13.32 -10.54
CA ALA A 77 8.27 -13.56 -11.84
C ALA A 77 7.30 -14.20 -12.83
N LEU A 78 6.53 -15.22 -12.43
CA LEU A 78 5.47 -15.79 -13.26
C LEU A 78 4.35 -14.78 -13.54
N MET A 79 3.98 -13.98 -12.55
CA MET A 79 2.97 -12.94 -12.74
C MET A 79 3.42 -11.90 -13.79
N SER A 80 4.70 -11.57 -13.86
CA SER A 80 5.22 -10.61 -14.86
C SER A 80 5.16 -11.12 -16.29
N THR A 81 4.99 -12.42 -16.51
CA THR A 81 4.81 -13.01 -17.85
C THR A 81 3.34 -13.13 -18.29
N LEU A 82 2.39 -12.70 -17.46
CA LEU A 82 0.98 -12.72 -17.83
C LEU A 82 0.72 -11.81 -19.03
N ALA A 83 0.14 -12.40 -20.07
CA ALA A 83 -0.21 -11.69 -21.29
C ALA A 83 -1.64 -11.14 -21.25
N THR A 84 -1.92 -10.09 -22.03
CA THR A 84 -3.27 -9.57 -22.26
C THR A 84 -4.21 -10.69 -22.72
N GLY A 85 -5.43 -10.68 -22.18
CA GLY A 85 -6.46 -11.69 -22.44
C GLY A 85 -6.40 -12.92 -21.54
N GLN A 86 -5.29 -13.18 -20.85
CA GLN A 86 -5.21 -14.29 -19.89
C GLN A 86 -6.13 -14.05 -18.68
N GLU A 87 -6.63 -15.14 -18.13
CA GLU A 87 -7.49 -15.12 -16.95
C GLU A 87 -6.72 -15.54 -15.70
N ILE A 88 -6.94 -14.80 -14.61
CA ILE A 88 -6.37 -15.03 -13.30
C ILE A 88 -7.47 -15.19 -12.26
N ARG A 89 -7.24 -16.00 -11.23
CA ARG A 89 -8.14 -16.11 -10.09
C ARG A 89 -7.75 -15.13 -9.00
N VAL A 90 -8.73 -14.41 -8.49
CA VAL A 90 -8.56 -13.35 -7.51
C VAL A 90 -9.53 -13.56 -6.36
N ILE A 91 -9.06 -13.38 -5.12
CA ILE A 91 -9.91 -13.34 -3.93
C ILE A 91 -9.86 -11.94 -3.35
N GLY A 92 -11.00 -11.31 -3.13
CA GLY A 92 -11.07 -9.99 -2.52
C GLY A 92 -12.39 -9.25 -2.74
N PRO A 93 -12.46 -7.99 -2.28
CA PRO A 93 -11.46 -7.29 -1.45
C PRO A 93 -11.32 -7.92 -0.05
N LEU A 94 -10.12 -7.83 0.53
CA LEU A 94 -9.75 -8.45 1.81
C LEU A 94 -9.18 -7.41 2.79
N GLY A 95 -9.28 -7.71 4.08
CA GLY A 95 -8.78 -6.87 5.15
C GLY A 95 -9.61 -5.61 5.38
N THR A 96 -9.06 -4.71 6.19
CA THR A 96 -9.67 -3.41 6.55
C THR A 96 -9.05 -2.29 5.72
N GLY A 97 -9.82 -1.21 5.49
CA GLY A 97 -9.32 -0.01 4.81
C GLY A 97 -8.77 1.05 5.76
N TYR A 98 -8.19 2.10 5.18
CA TYR A 98 -7.83 3.30 5.93
C TYR A 98 -9.09 4.01 6.45
N PRO A 99 -9.16 4.33 7.75
CA PRO A 99 -10.25 5.16 8.26
C PRO A 99 -10.10 6.60 7.75
N PRO A 100 -11.20 7.33 7.53
CA PRO A 100 -11.13 8.72 7.15
C PRO A 100 -10.47 9.57 8.25
N PRO A 101 -9.78 10.67 7.89
CA PRO A 101 -9.20 11.56 8.87
C PRO A 101 -10.30 12.18 9.75
N PRO A 102 -10.07 12.27 11.07
CA PRO A 102 -11.00 12.95 11.98
C PRO A 102 -11.21 14.40 11.59
N LYS A 103 -12.41 14.93 11.85
CA LYS A 103 -12.72 16.36 11.62
C LYS A 103 -11.68 17.26 12.28
N GLY A 104 -11.22 18.27 11.56
CA GLY A 104 -10.22 19.24 12.05
C GLY A 104 -8.78 18.74 11.97
N THR A 105 -8.51 17.59 11.34
CA THR A 105 -7.15 17.14 11.03
C THR A 105 -6.92 17.07 9.53
N ALA A 106 -5.68 17.34 9.10
CA ALA A 106 -5.25 17.17 7.72
C ALA A 106 -4.60 15.80 7.53
N PRO A 107 -4.88 15.07 6.44
CA PRO A 107 -4.20 13.81 6.17
C PRO A 107 -2.74 14.06 5.76
N LEU A 108 -1.82 13.37 6.44
CA LEU A 108 -0.40 13.29 6.13
C LEU A 108 -0.08 11.86 5.70
N LEU A 109 0.14 11.66 4.41
CA LEU A 109 0.48 10.36 3.85
C LEU A 109 2.00 10.20 3.79
N VAL A 110 2.51 9.03 4.19
CA VAL A 110 3.95 8.73 4.18
C VAL A 110 4.18 7.41 3.45
N ALA A 111 4.69 7.50 2.22
CA ALA A 111 4.98 6.35 1.38
C ALA A 111 6.48 6.04 1.34
N GLY A 112 6.85 4.76 1.48
CA GLY A 112 8.19 4.26 1.23
C GLY A 112 8.22 3.30 0.04
N GLY A 113 8.85 3.67 -1.06
CA GLY A 113 8.96 2.83 -2.26
C GLY A 113 7.60 2.31 -2.73
N LEU A 114 7.42 0.97 -2.74
CA LEU A 114 6.18 0.33 -3.17
C LEU A 114 4.97 0.63 -2.26
N GLY A 115 5.18 1.17 -1.05
CA GLY A 115 4.08 1.56 -0.15
C GLY A 115 3.10 2.57 -0.77
N ILE A 116 3.52 3.30 -1.82
CA ILE A 116 2.62 4.15 -2.61
C ILE A 116 1.44 3.36 -3.19
N ALA A 117 1.60 2.06 -3.48
CA ALA A 117 0.54 1.22 -4.03
C ALA A 117 -0.70 1.15 -3.12
N SER A 118 -0.49 1.11 -1.81
CA SER A 118 -1.60 1.09 -0.84
C SER A 118 -2.19 2.48 -0.59
N LEU A 119 -1.35 3.52 -0.57
CA LEU A 119 -1.75 4.88 -0.21
C LEU A 119 -2.38 5.65 -1.38
N PHE A 120 -2.07 5.29 -2.62
CA PHE A 120 -2.52 6.04 -3.80
C PHE A 120 -4.05 6.05 -3.90
N SER A 121 -4.70 4.88 -3.80
CA SER A 121 -6.17 4.80 -3.83
C SER A 121 -6.82 5.58 -2.68
N PHE A 122 -6.16 5.68 -1.53
CA PHE A 122 -6.63 6.50 -0.43
C PHE A 122 -6.49 7.99 -0.73
N ALA A 123 -5.35 8.40 -1.29
CA ALA A 123 -5.13 9.79 -1.70
C ALA A 123 -6.18 10.28 -2.71
N GLU A 124 -6.60 9.43 -3.67
CA GLU A 124 -7.67 9.75 -4.63
C GLU A 124 -9.03 10.03 -3.97
N THR A 125 -9.29 9.45 -2.79
CA THR A 125 -10.54 9.70 -2.04
C THR A 125 -10.50 10.92 -1.13
N LEU A 126 -9.31 11.48 -0.90
CA LEU A 126 -9.10 12.63 -0.04
C LEU A 126 -9.19 13.95 -0.80
N SER A 127 -9.47 15.03 -0.08
CA SER A 127 -9.40 16.37 -0.66
C SER A 127 -7.95 16.74 -0.99
N LYS A 128 -7.74 17.68 -1.93
CA LYS A 128 -6.40 18.20 -2.29
C LYS A 128 -5.61 18.84 -1.13
N LYS A 129 -6.19 18.93 0.07
CA LYS A 129 -5.53 19.44 1.28
C LYS A 129 -4.66 18.42 2.00
N LEU A 130 -4.47 17.22 1.43
CA LEU A 130 -3.51 16.24 1.93
C LEU A 130 -2.07 16.67 1.61
N CYS A 131 -1.11 16.15 2.39
CA CYS A 131 0.31 16.18 2.05
C CYS A 131 0.81 14.74 1.91
N LEU A 132 1.58 14.47 0.85
CA LEU A 132 2.23 13.20 0.61
C LEU A 132 3.75 13.36 0.73
N LEU A 133 4.34 12.69 1.71
CA LEU A 133 5.79 12.53 1.83
C LEU A 133 6.16 11.17 1.22
N TYR A 134 6.91 11.19 0.12
CA TYR A 134 7.23 9.99 -0.63
C TYR A 134 8.74 9.78 -0.68
N GLY A 135 9.22 8.73 -0.01
CA GLY A 135 10.62 8.36 0.05
C GLY A 135 10.95 7.15 -0.83
N ALA A 136 12.15 7.17 -1.41
CA ALA A 136 12.73 6.06 -2.16
C ALA A 136 14.23 5.98 -1.88
N ARG A 137 14.91 4.88 -2.28
CA ARG A 137 16.37 4.77 -2.12
C ARG A 137 17.10 5.67 -3.10
N CYS A 138 16.61 5.74 -4.34
CA CYS A 138 17.13 6.58 -5.41
C CYS A 138 16.00 7.03 -6.34
N ARG A 139 16.30 7.95 -7.26
CA ARG A 139 15.33 8.49 -8.23
C ARG A 139 14.61 7.40 -9.03
N SER A 140 15.32 6.36 -9.48
CA SER A 140 14.74 5.28 -10.30
C SER A 140 13.83 4.32 -9.51
N ASP A 141 13.82 4.40 -8.19
CA ASP A 141 12.93 3.61 -7.32
C ASP A 141 11.57 4.28 -7.08
N PHE A 142 11.38 5.52 -7.50
CA PHE A 142 10.04 6.13 -7.47
C PHE A 142 9.12 5.48 -8.48
N LEU A 143 7.88 5.29 -8.08
CA LEU A 143 6.84 4.65 -8.87
C LEU A 143 5.69 5.62 -9.10
N MET A 144 5.19 5.67 -10.34
CA MET A 144 3.97 6.38 -10.69
C MET A 144 3.98 7.89 -10.35
N LEU A 145 5.13 8.56 -10.43
CA LEU A 145 5.23 10.00 -10.11
C LEU A 145 4.23 10.84 -10.91
N ASP A 146 4.09 10.57 -12.21
CA ASP A 146 3.14 11.29 -13.07
C ASP A 146 1.68 11.14 -12.58
N GLU A 147 1.33 9.98 -12.01
CA GLU A 147 0.01 9.78 -11.42
C GLU A 147 -0.11 10.46 -10.05
N VAL A 148 0.97 10.47 -9.28
CA VAL A 148 1.04 11.19 -7.99
C VAL A 148 0.87 12.70 -8.22
N ASP A 149 1.52 13.26 -9.22
CA ASP A 149 1.41 14.69 -9.57
C ASP A 149 -0.03 15.09 -9.95
N LYS A 150 -0.76 14.18 -10.61
CA LYS A 150 -2.19 14.38 -10.97
C LYS A 150 -3.13 14.46 -9.77
N LEU A 151 -2.71 14.00 -8.58
CA LEU A 151 -3.51 14.18 -7.35
C LEU A 151 -3.72 15.65 -7.01
N GLY A 152 -2.81 16.54 -7.47
CA GLY A 152 -2.88 17.98 -7.24
C GLY A 152 -2.79 18.38 -5.77
N CYS A 153 -2.11 17.54 -4.96
CA CYS A 153 -1.82 17.78 -3.54
C CYS A 153 -0.37 18.21 -3.34
N GLU A 154 -0.02 18.61 -2.13
CA GLU A 154 1.37 18.89 -1.77
C GLU A 154 2.16 17.55 -1.73
N VAL A 155 3.20 17.43 -2.55
CA VAL A 155 4.07 16.26 -2.61
C VAL A 155 5.50 16.67 -2.24
N VAL A 156 6.08 15.99 -1.26
CA VAL A 156 7.49 16.13 -0.89
C VAL A 156 8.17 14.79 -1.14
N THR A 157 9.08 14.76 -2.10
CA THR A 157 9.90 13.59 -2.41
C THR A 157 11.24 13.63 -1.69
N CYS A 158 11.79 12.47 -1.33
CA CYS A 158 13.15 12.36 -0.82
C CYS A 158 13.82 11.05 -1.25
N THR A 159 15.16 11.07 -1.35
CA THR A 159 15.94 9.87 -1.65
C THR A 159 17.08 9.68 -0.67
N ASP A 160 17.32 8.40 -0.29
CA ASP A 160 18.42 8.06 0.64
C ASP A 160 19.79 8.43 0.05
N ASP A 161 19.95 8.33 -1.29
CA ASP A 161 21.19 8.62 -2.03
C ASP A 161 21.31 10.08 -2.50
N PHE A 162 20.39 10.96 -2.13
CA PHE A 162 20.36 12.37 -2.52
C PHE A 162 20.17 12.64 -4.03
N SER A 163 19.74 11.65 -4.81
CA SER A 163 19.63 11.77 -6.27
C SER A 163 18.36 12.53 -6.74
N PHE A 164 17.36 12.72 -5.86
CA PHE A 164 16.11 13.41 -6.22
C PHE A 164 15.33 13.91 -4.99
N GLY A 165 14.73 15.09 -5.12
CA GLY A 165 13.96 15.71 -4.04
C GLY A 165 14.84 16.15 -2.86
N LYS A 166 14.33 15.98 -1.64
CA LYS A 166 15.14 16.17 -0.42
C LYS A 166 16.10 15.00 -0.27
N GLY A 167 17.32 15.27 0.22
CA GLY A 167 18.27 14.21 0.60
C GLY A 167 17.91 13.62 1.95
N GLY A 168 18.14 12.31 2.12
CA GLY A 168 17.93 11.59 3.36
C GLY A 168 16.65 10.76 3.42
N LYS A 169 16.39 10.19 4.59
CA LYS A 169 15.29 9.26 4.79
C LYS A 169 13.95 9.99 4.93
N VAL A 170 12.87 9.37 4.46
CA VAL A 170 11.52 9.93 4.61
C VAL A 170 11.14 10.13 6.09
N THR A 171 11.71 9.36 7.01
CA THR A 171 11.53 9.51 8.46
C THR A 171 12.03 10.86 8.99
N ASP A 172 13.13 11.36 8.44
CA ASP A 172 13.69 12.66 8.80
C ASP A 172 12.81 13.78 8.22
N VAL A 173 12.37 13.61 6.97
CA VAL A 173 11.44 14.53 6.32
C VAL A 173 10.12 14.63 7.09
N VAL A 174 9.58 13.54 7.63
CA VAL A 174 8.38 13.54 8.49
C VAL A 174 8.61 14.37 9.74
N SER A 175 9.75 14.19 10.42
CA SER A 175 10.09 14.93 11.64
C SER A 175 10.19 16.44 11.38
N ASP A 176 10.91 16.82 10.33
CA ASP A 176 11.07 18.23 9.92
C ASP A 176 9.75 18.87 9.52
N PHE A 177 8.93 18.14 8.76
CA PHE A 177 7.61 18.59 8.31
C PHE A 177 6.68 18.89 9.49
N LEU A 178 6.62 17.99 10.47
CA LEU A 178 5.80 18.18 11.66
C LEU A 178 6.33 19.32 12.54
N SER A 179 7.63 19.45 12.67
CA SER A 179 8.26 20.52 13.46
C SER A 179 8.04 21.91 12.83
N SER A 180 8.01 22.01 11.49
CA SER A 180 7.77 23.26 10.78
C SER A 180 6.30 23.73 10.79
N SER A 181 5.37 22.85 11.16
CA SER A 181 3.93 23.14 11.14
C SER A 181 3.23 22.85 12.50
N PRO A 182 3.71 23.41 13.62
CA PRO A 182 3.28 23.00 14.97
C PRO A 182 1.81 23.34 15.28
N LYS A 183 1.19 24.27 14.57
CA LYS A 183 -0.22 24.66 14.77
C LYS A 183 -1.22 23.82 13.97
N LYS A 184 -0.76 23.06 12.99
CA LYS A 184 -1.62 22.24 12.12
C LYS A 184 -1.78 20.85 12.72
N ARG A 185 -3.02 20.39 12.85
CA ARG A 185 -3.31 19.02 13.33
C ARG A 185 -3.30 18.05 12.15
N TYR A 186 -2.53 17.00 12.28
CA TYR A 186 -2.43 15.94 11.27
C TYR A 186 -2.97 14.61 11.76
N THR A 187 -3.43 13.79 10.84
CA THR A 187 -3.56 12.33 11.01
C THR A 187 -2.63 11.68 10.01
N LEU A 188 -1.72 10.85 10.50
CA LEU A 188 -0.69 10.20 9.71
C LEU A 188 -1.18 8.86 9.17
N TYR A 189 -0.87 8.57 7.92
CA TYR A 189 -1.10 7.28 7.26
C TYR A 189 0.18 6.84 6.56
N ALA A 190 0.72 5.69 6.91
CA ALA A 190 1.99 5.25 6.35
C ALA A 190 1.92 3.84 5.78
N CYS A 191 2.65 3.63 4.68
CA CYS A 191 2.90 2.32 4.09
C CYS A 191 4.31 2.27 3.50
N GLY A 192 5.04 1.19 3.76
CA GLY A 192 6.41 1.00 3.32
C GLY A 192 7.16 -0.06 4.12
N PRO A 193 8.49 -0.09 4.05
CA PRO A 193 9.30 -1.05 4.79
C PRO A 193 9.10 -0.97 6.30
N LEU A 194 9.12 -2.14 6.97
CA LEU A 194 8.85 -2.25 8.41
C LEU A 194 9.71 -1.30 9.28
N PRO A 195 11.04 -1.15 9.04
CA PRO A 195 11.86 -0.20 9.81
C PRO A 195 11.41 1.26 9.62
N MET A 196 10.94 1.63 8.41
CA MET A 196 10.38 2.96 8.15
C MET A 196 9.11 3.17 8.95
N LEU A 197 8.19 2.19 8.94
CA LEU A 197 6.92 2.28 9.68
C LEU A 197 7.15 2.41 11.19
N ALA A 198 8.12 1.68 11.75
CA ALA A 198 8.50 1.80 13.15
C ALA A 198 8.99 3.23 13.48
N ALA A 199 9.93 3.76 12.71
CA ALA A 199 10.49 5.09 12.93
C ALA A 199 9.46 6.22 12.73
N VAL A 200 8.59 6.10 11.71
CA VAL A 200 7.47 7.04 11.49
C VAL A 200 6.47 6.99 12.64
N SER A 201 6.17 5.78 13.15
CA SER A 201 5.28 5.62 14.31
C SER A 201 5.85 6.27 15.58
N ASP A 202 7.15 6.13 15.83
CA ASP A 202 7.81 6.79 16.95
C ASP A 202 7.79 8.32 16.82
N THR A 203 8.01 8.83 15.61
CA THR A 203 7.90 10.26 15.33
C THR A 203 6.49 10.76 15.58
N ALA A 204 5.47 10.04 15.10
CA ALA A 204 4.07 10.39 15.35
C ALA A 204 3.72 10.41 16.84
N ARG A 205 4.21 9.43 17.63
CA ARG A 205 4.03 9.39 19.08
C ARG A 205 4.68 10.59 19.78
N ARG A 206 5.92 10.94 19.42
CA ARG A 206 6.62 12.12 19.97
C ARG A 206 5.89 13.42 19.69
N HIS A 207 5.29 13.56 18.52
CA HIS A 207 4.48 14.72 18.13
C HIS A 207 3.02 14.62 18.60
N LYS A 208 2.64 13.55 19.32
CA LYS A 208 1.27 13.32 19.84
C LYS A 208 0.20 13.36 18.75
N ILE A 209 0.52 12.91 17.55
CA ILE A 209 -0.44 12.80 16.45
C ILE A 209 -0.93 11.36 16.29
N ARG A 210 -2.21 11.22 15.96
CA ARG A 210 -2.82 9.93 15.63
C ARG A 210 -2.29 9.45 14.29
N GLY A 211 -2.06 8.15 14.17
CA GLY A 211 -1.60 7.58 12.91
C GLY A 211 -2.07 6.15 12.68
N PHE A 212 -1.98 5.74 11.42
CA PHE A 212 -2.29 4.40 10.93
C PHE A 212 -1.17 3.91 10.03
N VAL A 213 -0.84 2.64 10.15
CA VAL A 213 0.16 1.98 9.31
C VAL A 213 -0.46 0.79 8.60
N SER A 214 -0.11 0.61 7.32
CA SER A 214 -0.45 -0.59 6.57
C SER A 214 0.70 -1.57 6.63
N LEU A 215 0.48 -2.73 7.25
CA LEU A 215 1.49 -3.77 7.41
C LEU A 215 1.42 -4.79 6.27
N GLU A 216 2.57 -5.31 5.89
CA GLU A 216 2.72 -6.43 4.97
C GLU A 216 3.20 -7.66 5.73
N GLU A 217 2.57 -8.81 5.48
CA GLU A 217 2.97 -10.10 6.03
C GLU A 217 2.85 -11.22 4.99
N ASN A 218 3.57 -12.30 5.22
CA ASN A 218 3.41 -13.50 4.41
C ASN A 218 2.02 -14.10 4.62
N MET A 219 1.27 -14.31 3.54
CA MET A 219 -0.09 -14.79 3.59
C MET A 219 -0.26 -16.10 2.82
N ALA A 220 -0.90 -17.09 3.46
CA ALA A 220 -1.35 -18.30 2.77
C ALA A 220 -2.82 -18.17 2.36
N CYS A 221 -3.75 -18.03 3.31
CA CYS A 221 -5.19 -17.99 3.00
C CYS A 221 -5.70 -16.59 2.61
N GLY A 222 -5.21 -15.51 3.24
CA GLY A 222 -5.63 -14.14 3.00
C GLY A 222 -6.94 -13.71 3.70
N PHE A 223 -7.67 -14.62 4.36
CA PHE A 223 -8.99 -14.34 4.98
C PHE A 223 -9.12 -14.76 6.46
N GLY A 224 -7.98 -15.01 7.13
CA GLY A 224 -7.95 -15.20 8.59
C GLY A 224 -8.08 -16.64 9.09
N ALA A 225 -8.03 -17.66 8.22
CA ALA A 225 -8.19 -19.06 8.64
C ALA A 225 -6.88 -19.70 9.12
N CYS A 226 -5.74 -19.43 8.47
CA CYS A 226 -4.49 -20.15 8.71
C CYS A 226 -3.57 -19.55 9.79
N LEU A 227 -3.85 -18.33 10.27
CA LEU A 227 -3.07 -17.57 11.27
C LEU A 227 -1.63 -17.22 10.86
N GLY A 228 -1.19 -17.53 9.63
CA GLY A 228 0.18 -17.33 9.18
C GLY A 228 0.63 -15.86 9.07
N CYS A 229 -0.29 -14.90 9.01
CA CYS A 229 0.01 -13.47 8.93
C CYS A 229 -0.19 -12.74 10.28
N ALA A 230 0.01 -13.45 11.41
CA ALA A 230 -0.18 -12.88 12.74
C ALA A 230 0.96 -11.93 13.12
N VAL A 231 0.62 -10.72 13.55
CA VAL A 231 1.54 -9.73 14.10
C VAL A 231 1.26 -9.47 15.57
N ARG A 232 2.30 -9.11 16.33
CA ARG A 232 2.19 -8.80 17.73
C ARG A 232 1.60 -7.42 17.93
N THR A 233 0.58 -7.33 18.77
CA THR A 233 -0.04 -6.06 19.18
C THR A 233 -0.06 -5.94 20.70
N VAL A 234 -0.35 -4.75 21.22
CA VAL A 234 -0.48 -4.51 22.67
C VAL A 234 -1.64 -5.30 23.30
N ARG A 235 -2.53 -5.87 22.49
CA ARG A 235 -3.67 -6.71 22.94
C ARG A 235 -3.56 -8.17 22.50
N GLY A 236 -2.34 -8.66 22.26
CA GLY A 236 -2.08 -10.01 21.75
C GLY A 236 -1.86 -10.04 20.25
N TYR A 237 -2.06 -11.18 19.62
CA TYR A 237 -1.82 -11.35 18.19
C TYR A 237 -3.05 -11.01 17.35
N LYS A 238 -2.83 -10.28 16.24
CA LYS A 238 -3.85 -9.98 15.22
C LYS A 238 -3.35 -10.42 13.84
N ARG A 239 -4.28 -10.83 12.98
CA ARG A 239 -3.98 -11.27 11.60
C ARG A 239 -4.03 -10.07 10.66
N VAL A 240 -2.95 -9.82 9.95
CA VAL A 240 -2.88 -8.73 8.97
C VAL A 240 -3.98 -8.87 7.92
N CYS A 241 -4.30 -10.09 7.50
CA CYS A 241 -5.31 -10.31 6.45
C CYS A 241 -6.77 -10.12 6.91
N LYS A 242 -7.06 -10.07 8.20
CA LYS A 242 -8.43 -9.98 8.72
C LYS A 242 -8.68 -8.73 9.56
N GLU A 243 -7.85 -8.53 10.60
CA GLU A 243 -7.93 -7.36 11.47
C GLU A 243 -7.17 -6.14 10.91
N GLY A 244 -6.21 -6.36 9.98
CA GLY A 244 -5.47 -5.37 9.20
C GLY A 244 -5.90 -5.37 7.72
N PRO A 245 -5.05 -4.92 6.81
CA PRO A 245 -3.63 -4.58 6.99
C PRO A 245 -3.40 -3.24 7.69
N VAL A 246 -4.41 -2.39 7.79
CA VAL A 246 -4.31 -1.07 8.38
C VAL A 246 -4.56 -1.14 9.89
N PHE A 247 -3.57 -0.72 10.67
CA PHE A 247 -3.61 -0.69 12.13
C PHE A 247 -3.30 0.69 12.68
N PRO A 248 -3.90 1.09 13.82
CA PRO A 248 -3.42 2.23 14.59
C PRO A 248 -1.96 2.03 15.03
N ILE A 249 -1.14 3.08 14.97
CA ILE A 249 0.28 3.01 15.35
C ILE A 249 0.50 2.61 16.81
N GLU A 250 -0.46 2.92 17.67
CA GLU A 250 -0.44 2.59 19.10
C GLU A 250 -0.71 1.10 19.37
N GLU A 251 -1.27 0.36 18.42
CA GLU A 251 -1.54 -1.06 18.60
C GLU A 251 -0.34 -1.95 18.31
N ILE A 252 0.59 -1.52 17.46
CA ILE A 252 1.70 -2.36 16.97
C ILE A 252 2.85 -2.36 17.97
N VAL A 253 3.35 -3.56 18.27
CA VAL A 253 4.60 -3.79 19.00
C VAL A 253 5.69 -4.00 17.95
N TRP A 254 6.54 -2.98 17.83
CA TRP A 254 7.64 -2.96 16.84
C TRP A 254 8.83 -3.80 17.30
#